data_7a8195901c00b5b285343e32a6cf7801
#
_entry.id   7a8195901c00b5b285343e32a6cf7801
#
_cell.length_a   1.000
_cell.length_b   1.000
_cell.length_c   1.000
_cell.angle_alpha   90.00
_cell.angle_beta   90.00
_cell.angle_gamma   90.00
#
_symmetry.space_group_name_H-M   'P 1'
#
loop_
_entity.id
_entity.type
_entity.pdbx_description
1 polymer ?
#
loop_
_entity_poly.entity_id
_entity_poly.type
_entity_poly.pdbx_seq_one_letter_code
_entity_poly.pdbx_strand_id
1 'polypeptide(L)'
;MAALALMALVGGRTHEGVLREIGPERRPGLREAAASVGLTYPPSRLTLVGLKQEKTLEVWGAAGSGWKLVRTYAVLAASGHLGPKLREGDLQVPEGVYRLTGLNPNSSYHLSIRVDYPNADDRAAARQDGRTKLGGDIFIHGKAVSIGCLALGDAAIEELYTLVADVGLARSRVLLTPNAAPEPAPGSPAWVVRLYERLRRELRDVRGAL
;
A
#
# COMPACT_ATOMS: atom_id res chain seq x y z
N MET A 1 34.46 -34.84 27.92
CA MET A 1 33.53 -33.73 28.15
C MET A 1 33.24 -33.07 26.80
N ALA A 2 32.09 -33.39 26.19
CA ALA A 2 31.68 -32.88 24.89
C ALA A 2 30.86 -31.61 25.13
N ALA A 3 31.36 -30.46 24.64
CA ALA A 3 30.62 -29.22 24.65
C ALA A 3 29.60 -29.26 23.50
N LEU A 4 28.31 -29.38 23.83
CA LEU A 4 27.22 -29.16 22.90
C LEU A 4 27.18 -27.67 22.60
N ALA A 5 27.65 -27.28 21.40
CA ALA A 5 27.40 -25.96 20.86
C ALA A 5 25.94 -25.87 20.45
N LEU A 6 25.15 -25.15 21.26
CA LEU A 6 23.76 -24.78 20.92
C LEU A 6 23.82 -23.73 19.77
N MET A 7 23.78 -24.17 18.54
CA MET A 7 23.52 -23.29 17.40
C MET A 7 22.11 -22.74 17.55
N ALA A 8 21.99 -21.51 18.06
CA ALA A 8 20.75 -20.74 17.96
C ALA A 8 20.47 -20.55 16.47
N LEU A 9 19.48 -21.24 15.93
CA LEU A 9 18.86 -20.93 14.65
C LEU A 9 18.34 -19.49 14.79
N VAL A 10 19.04 -18.52 14.20
CA VAL A 10 18.54 -17.17 14.00
C VAL A 10 17.44 -17.27 12.92
N GLY A 11 16.30 -17.81 13.32
CA GLY A 11 15.08 -17.79 12.50
C GLY A 11 14.62 -16.33 12.39
N GLY A 12 14.39 -15.84 11.18
CA GLY A 12 13.79 -14.52 10.96
C GLY A 12 12.46 -14.38 11.72
N ARG A 13 12.02 -13.14 11.98
CA ARG A 13 10.72 -12.87 12.61
C ARG A 13 9.60 -13.46 11.77
N THR A 14 8.63 -14.12 12.40
CA THR A 14 7.42 -14.56 11.70
C THR A 14 6.36 -13.45 11.71
N HIS A 15 5.45 -13.50 10.77
CA HIS A 15 4.30 -12.59 10.70
C HIS A 15 3.49 -12.63 12.02
N GLU A 16 3.17 -13.83 12.51
CA GLU A 16 2.42 -14.01 13.75
C GLU A 16 3.22 -13.53 14.98
N GLY A 17 4.55 -13.70 14.96
CA GLY A 17 5.45 -13.20 15.99
C GLY A 17 5.37 -11.68 16.10
N VAL A 18 5.46 -10.99 14.97
CA VAL A 18 5.30 -9.53 14.91
C VAL A 18 3.94 -9.09 15.42
N LEU A 19 2.85 -9.74 15.00
CA LEU A 19 1.49 -9.38 15.46
C LEU A 19 1.26 -9.63 16.95
N ARG A 20 1.95 -10.60 17.55
CA ARG A 20 1.92 -10.78 19.02
C ARG A 20 2.66 -9.65 19.76
N GLU A 21 3.74 -9.14 19.15
CA GLU A 21 4.57 -8.06 19.71
C GLU A 21 3.85 -6.71 19.63
N ILE A 22 3.47 -6.27 18.42
CA ILE A 22 2.93 -4.92 18.17
C ILE A 22 1.40 -4.82 18.32
N GLY A 23 0.68 -5.91 18.08
CA GLY A 23 -0.78 -5.92 18.03
C GLY A 23 -1.47 -5.45 19.32
N PRO A 24 -1.01 -5.81 20.53
CA PRO A 24 -1.60 -5.32 21.77
C PRO A 24 -1.57 -3.80 21.90
N GLU A 25 -0.54 -3.14 21.39
CA GLU A 25 -0.40 -1.68 21.40
C GLU A 25 -1.18 -1.02 20.26
N ARG A 26 -1.20 -1.60 19.05
CA ARG A 26 -1.78 -0.97 17.86
C ARG A 26 -3.28 -1.16 17.72
N ARG A 27 -3.83 -2.34 18.09
CA ARG A 27 -5.27 -2.65 17.94
C ARG A 27 -6.22 -1.75 18.71
N PRO A 28 -5.94 -1.28 19.96
CA PRO A 28 -6.85 -0.38 20.65
C PRO A 28 -7.15 0.90 19.86
N GLY A 29 -6.13 1.61 19.38
CA GLY A 29 -6.30 2.81 18.57
C GLY A 29 -6.98 2.56 17.22
N LEU A 30 -6.76 1.39 16.60
CA LEU A 30 -7.43 0.99 15.37
C LEU A 30 -8.92 0.69 15.59
N ARG A 31 -9.28 0.06 16.73
CA ARG A 31 -10.68 -0.18 17.11
C ARG A 31 -11.42 1.12 17.36
N GLU A 32 -10.80 2.03 18.11
CA GLU A 32 -11.37 3.35 18.36
C GLU A 32 -11.59 4.12 17.04
N ALA A 33 -10.60 4.14 16.15
CA ALA A 33 -10.73 4.77 14.84
C ALA A 33 -11.85 4.16 13.99
N ALA A 34 -12.01 2.85 13.98
CA ALA A 34 -13.12 2.19 13.29
C ALA A 34 -14.46 2.57 13.92
N ALA A 35 -14.55 2.49 15.24
CA ALA A 35 -15.78 2.83 15.98
C ALA A 35 -16.20 4.29 15.78
N SER A 36 -15.27 5.24 15.74
CA SER A 36 -15.56 6.67 15.56
C SER A 36 -16.23 7.00 14.21
N VAL A 37 -16.09 6.11 13.21
CA VAL A 37 -16.75 6.24 11.90
C VAL A 37 -17.89 5.23 11.70
N GLY A 38 -18.32 4.55 12.79
CA GLY A 38 -19.42 3.59 12.78
C GLY A 38 -19.08 2.23 12.15
N LEU A 39 -17.81 1.83 12.16
CA LEU A 39 -17.35 0.53 11.67
C LEU A 39 -17.04 -0.44 12.82
N THR A 40 -17.35 -1.72 12.61
CA THR A 40 -16.82 -2.81 13.44
C THR A 40 -15.37 -3.08 13.06
N TYR A 41 -14.52 -3.36 14.04
CA TYR A 41 -13.14 -3.78 13.81
C TYR A 41 -13.00 -5.32 13.84
N PRO A 42 -12.25 -5.94 12.92
CA PRO A 42 -11.72 -5.33 11.71
C PRO A 42 -12.82 -5.06 10.67
N PRO A 43 -12.67 -4.04 9.80
CA PRO A 43 -13.56 -3.81 8.67
C PRO A 43 -13.64 -5.02 7.74
N SER A 44 -14.74 -5.19 7.02
CA SER A 44 -14.92 -6.32 6.11
C SER A 44 -13.96 -6.31 4.91
N ARG A 45 -13.57 -5.13 4.45
CA ARG A 45 -12.59 -4.89 3.37
C ARG A 45 -11.82 -3.60 3.62
N LEU A 46 -10.61 -3.49 3.03
CA LEU A 46 -9.81 -2.27 3.02
C LEU A 46 -9.53 -1.81 1.59
N THR A 47 -9.59 -0.49 1.41
CA THR A 47 -8.99 0.19 0.27
C THR A 47 -8.05 1.27 0.80
N LEU A 48 -6.77 1.16 0.48
CA LEU A 48 -5.78 2.19 0.72
C LEU A 48 -5.79 3.15 -0.48
N VAL A 49 -5.68 4.45 -0.25
CA VAL A 49 -5.61 5.46 -1.32
C VAL A 49 -4.35 6.29 -1.10
N GLY A 50 -3.31 6.02 -1.88
CA GLY A 50 -2.06 6.77 -1.88
C GLY A 50 -2.15 7.95 -2.84
N LEU A 51 -2.12 9.16 -2.32
CA LEU A 51 -2.17 10.42 -3.05
C LEU A 51 -0.73 10.97 -3.14
N LYS A 52 -0.11 10.86 -4.31
CA LYS A 52 1.33 11.19 -4.47
C LYS A 52 1.62 12.67 -4.24
N GLN A 53 0.78 13.55 -4.79
CA GLN A 53 0.95 15.00 -4.68
C GLN A 53 0.73 15.49 -3.25
N GLU A 54 -0.30 14.98 -2.59
CA GLU A 54 -0.67 15.32 -1.22
C GLU A 54 0.24 14.66 -0.19
N LYS A 55 1.04 13.67 -0.62
CA LYS A 55 1.89 12.85 0.25
C LYS A 55 1.13 12.23 1.41
N THR A 56 -0.02 11.64 1.11
CA THR A 56 -0.86 10.96 2.09
C THR A 56 -1.23 9.55 1.65
N LEU A 57 -1.47 8.69 2.63
CA LEU A 57 -2.08 7.37 2.45
C LEU A 57 -3.34 7.32 3.30
N GLU A 58 -4.50 7.38 2.66
CA GLU A 58 -5.79 7.22 3.29
C GLU A 58 -6.13 5.74 3.43
N VAL A 59 -6.78 5.38 4.53
CA VAL A 59 -7.23 4.01 4.83
C VAL A 59 -8.74 4.01 4.94
N TRP A 60 -9.40 3.39 3.97
CA TRP A 60 -10.85 3.29 3.88
C TRP A 60 -11.30 1.87 4.22
N GLY A 61 -12.16 1.75 5.24
CA GLY A 61 -12.78 0.51 5.65
C GLY A 61 -14.20 0.41 5.13
N ALA A 62 -14.63 -0.81 4.72
CA ALA A 62 -16.00 -1.05 4.28
C ALA A 62 -16.79 -1.84 5.30
N ALA A 63 -18.08 -1.47 5.44
CA ALA A 63 -19.14 -2.28 6.04
C ALA A 63 -20.39 -2.19 5.14
N GLY A 64 -20.90 -3.33 4.68
CA GLY A 64 -21.97 -3.34 3.70
C GLY A 64 -21.56 -2.70 2.38
N SER A 65 -22.35 -1.74 1.88
CA SER A 65 -22.15 -1.08 0.59
C SER A 65 -21.30 0.20 0.64
N GLY A 66 -20.96 0.70 1.82
CA GLY A 66 -20.27 2.00 1.98
C GLY A 66 -18.82 1.89 2.43
N TRP A 67 -18.08 2.96 2.21
CA TRP A 67 -16.71 3.14 2.68
C TRP A 67 -16.66 4.27 3.71
N LYS A 68 -15.79 4.13 4.70
CA LYS A 68 -15.53 5.15 5.74
C LYS A 68 -14.02 5.36 5.86
N LEU A 69 -13.60 6.61 5.94
CA LEU A 69 -12.21 6.96 6.19
C LEU A 69 -11.85 6.66 7.65
N VAL A 70 -11.01 5.66 7.86
CA VAL A 70 -10.60 5.19 9.19
C VAL A 70 -9.33 5.90 9.67
N ARG A 71 -8.36 6.09 8.77
CA ARG A 71 -7.05 6.69 9.07
C ARG A 71 -6.51 7.44 7.85
N THR A 72 -5.65 8.41 8.13
CA THR A 72 -4.77 9.04 7.13
C THR A 72 -3.36 9.09 7.68
N TYR A 73 -2.41 8.59 6.93
CA TYR A 73 -0.98 8.63 7.26
C TYR A 73 -0.26 9.60 6.33
N ALA A 74 0.71 10.34 6.87
CA ALA A 74 1.65 11.09 6.05
C ALA A 74 2.60 10.10 5.33
N VAL A 75 2.85 10.32 4.04
CA VAL A 75 3.92 9.66 3.30
C VAL A 75 5.18 10.47 3.47
N LEU A 76 6.11 9.98 4.30
CA LEU A 76 7.34 10.68 4.68
C LEU A 76 8.34 10.74 3.53
N ALA A 77 8.35 9.71 2.67
CA ALA A 77 9.13 9.68 1.44
C ALA A 77 8.42 8.87 0.36
N ALA A 78 8.38 9.42 -0.84
CA ALA A 78 8.00 8.79 -2.08
C ALA A 78 8.85 9.41 -3.18
N SER A 79 9.62 8.60 -3.88
CA SER A 79 10.49 9.09 -4.96
C SER A 79 9.75 9.17 -6.29
N GLY A 80 10.35 9.86 -7.25
CA GLY A 80 9.78 10.08 -8.57
C GLY A 80 8.92 11.34 -8.66
N HIS A 81 8.05 11.38 -9.63
CA HIS A 81 7.17 12.51 -9.96
C HIS A 81 5.72 12.02 -10.23
N LEU A 82 4.81 12.90 -10.54
CA LEU A 82 3.46 12.51 -10.96
C LEU A 82 3.53 11.80 -12.32
N GLY A 83 2.72 10.78 -12.49
CA GLY A 83 2.72 9.89 -13.65
C GLY A 83 3.01 8.43 -13.27
N PRO A 84 2.65 7.48 -14.12
CA PRO A 84 2.84 6.06 -13.88
C PRO A 84 4.32 5.66 -13.93
N LYS A 85 4.66 4.56 -13.25
CA LYS A 85 5.96 3.91 -13.36
C LYS A 85 6.08 3.23 -14.72
N LEU A 86 7.19 3.47 -15.42
CA LEU A 86 7.38 2.98 -16.78
C LEU A 86 8.44 1.87 -16.89
N ARG A 87 9.50 1.92 -16.09
CA ARG A 87 10.65 1.01 -16.22
C ARG A 87 11.33 0.74 -14.90
N GLU A 88 12.12 -0.31 -14.88
CA GLU A 88 13.04 -0.59 -13.79
C GLU A 88 14.04 0.55 -13.62
N GLY A 89 14.37 0.88 -12.38
CA GLY A 89 15.34 1.93 -12.05
C GLY A 89 14.88 3.37 -12.27
N ASP A 90 13.61 3.62 -12.66
CA ASP A 90 13.07 4.98 -12.78
C ASP A 90 12.73 5.64 -11.43
N LEU A 91 12.91 4.92 -10.33
CA LEU A 91 12.66 5.38 -8.96
C LEU A 91 11.23 5.88 -8.73
N GLN A 92 10.30 5.46 -9.58
CA GLN A 92 8.94 5.98 -9.64
C GLN A 92 7.98 5.11 -8.83
N VAL A 93 7.16 5.74 -7.97
CA VAL A 93 5.99 5.08 -7.38
C VAL A 93 4.95 4.84 -8.49
N PRO A 94 4.47 3.60 -8.69
CA PRO A 94 3.48 3.32 -9.73
C PRO A 94 2.14 4.00 -9.45
N GLU A 95 1.33 4.16 -10.50
CA GLU A 95 -0.06 4.60 -10.41
C GLU A 95 -0.99 3.53 -10.98
N GLY A 96 -2.02 3.18 -10.22
CA GLY A 96 -2.90 2.08 -10.58
C GLY A 96 -3.71 1.54 -9.41
N VAL A 97 -4.41 0.44 -9.68
CA VAL A 97 -5.17 -0.33 -8.69
C VAL A 97 -4.45 -1.65 -8.46
N TYR A 98 -4.00 -1.87 -7.25
CA TYR A 98 -3.12 -2.99 -6.91
C TYR A 98 -3.68 -3.82 -5.75
N ARG A 99 -3.36 -5.12 -5.74
CA ARG A 99 -3.55 -5.98 -4.58
C ARG A 99 -2.37 -5.83 -3.62
N LEU A 100 -2.60 -6.15 -2.36
CA LEU A 100 -1.55 -6.37 -1.39
C LEU A 100 -1.25 -7.89 -1.38
N THR A 101 0.02 -8.27 -1.54
CA THR A 101 0.40 -9.66 -1.80
C THR A 101 1.31 -10.29 -0.75
N GLY A 102 1.77 -9.50 0.21
CA GLY A 102 2.62 -10.03 1.27
C GLY A 102 2.82 -9.06 2.42
N LEU A 103 2.94 -9.62 3.61
CA LEU A 103 3.34 -8.95 4.83
C LEU A 103 4.75 -9.42 5.17
N ASN A 104 5.74 -8.53 5.11
CA ASN A 104 7.14 -8.85 5.37
C ASN A 104 7.56 -8.39 6.76
N PRO A 105 7.74 -9.32 7.71
CA PRO A 105 8.20 -9.01 9.07
C PRO A 105 9.70 -8.75 9.16
N ASN A 106 10.46 -9.07 8.11
CA ASN A 106 11.93 -8.98 8.06
C ASN A 106 12.40 -7.92 7.05
N SER A 107 11.61 -6.87 6.86
CA SER A 107 11.97 -5.78 5.98
C SER A 107 13.18 -5.00 6.51
N SER A 108 14.13 -4.65 5.63
CA SER A 108 15.22 -3.71 5.94
C SER A 108 14.70 -2.32 6.37
N TYR A 109 13.42 -2.06 6.10
CA TYR A 109 12.72 -0.82 6.45
C TYR A 109 11.71 -1.04 7.57
N HIS A 110 12.06 -1.80 8.59
CA HIS A 110 11.26 -2.19 9.76
C HIS A 110 10.20 -3.26 9.41
N LEU A 111 9.06 -2.88 8.86
CA LEU A 111 8.02 -3.75 8.32
C LEU A 111 7.66 -3.30 6.91
N SER A 112 7.13 -4.20 6.09
CA SER A 112 6.61 -3.79 4.78
C SER A 112 5.45 -4.63 4.29
N ILE A 113 4.64 -4.03 3.41
CA ILE A 113 3.49 -4.63 2.74
C ILE A 113 3.77 -4.58 1.24
N ARG A 114 3.78 -5.73 0.57
CA ARG A 114 4.08 -5.83 -0.85
C ARG A 114 2.87 -5.48 -1.71
N VAL A 115 3.11 -4.65 -2.73
CA VAL A 115 2.16 -4.26 -3.77
C VAL A 115 2.41 -5.12 -5.03
N ASP A 116 1.36 -5.59 -5.72
CA ASP A 116 1.47 -6.49 -6.89
C ASP A 116 1.85 -5.78 -8.20
N TYR A 117 2.70 -4.77 -8.12
CA TYR A 117 3.30 -4.14 -9.30
C TYR A 117 4.47 -5.00 -9.84
N PRO A 118 4.63 -5.19 -11.17
CA PRO A 118 3.64 -4.87 -12.21
C PRO A 118 2.52 -5.90 -12.27
N ASN A 119 1.26 -5.44 -12.32
CA ASN A 119 0.11 -6.31 -12.48
C ASN A 119 -0.24 -6.56 -13.97
N ALA A 120 -1.41 -7.10 -14.28
CA ALA A 120 -1.84 -7.40 -15.64
C ALA A 120 -2.05 -6.12 -16.46
N ASP A 121 -2.55 -5.03 -15.85
CA ASP A 121 -2.81 -3.75 -16.50
C ASP A 121 -1.49 -3.05 -16.86
N ASP A 122 -0.51 -3.03 -15.95
CA ASP A 122 0.83 -2.50 -16.19
C ASP A 122 1.51 -3.21 -17.37
N ARG A 123 1.41 -4.54 -17.40
CA ARG A 123 1.97 -5.34 -18.49
C ARG A 123 1.24 -5.11 -19.81
N ALA A 124 -0.09 -4.91 -19.78
CA ALA A 124 -0.85 -4.58 -20.98
C ALA A 124 -0.48 -3.20 -21.54
N ALA A 125 -0.33 -2.20 -20.68
CA ALA A 125 0.15 -0.87 -21.04
C ALA A 125 1.58 -0.92 -21.61
N ALA A 126 2.47 -1.67 -20.97
CA ALA A 126 3.84 -1.84 -21.41
C ALA A 126 3.94 -2.45 -22.82
N ARG A 127 3.11 -3.44 -23.14
CA ARG A 127 3.06 -4.04 -24.50
C ARG A 127 2.66 -3.01 -25.57
N GLN A 128 1.77 -2.08 -25.26
CA GLN A 128 1.37 -1.01 -26.20
C GLN A 128 2.54 -0.08 -26.53
N ASP A 129 3.45 0.14 -25.57
CA ASP A 129 4.60 1.03 -25.72
C ASP A 129 5.90 0.25 -26.05
N GLY A 130 5.86 -1.07 -26.23
CA GLY A 130 7.04 -1.91 -26.47
C GLY A 130 7.99 -2.01 -25.27
N ARG A 131 7.54 -1.72 -24.04
CA ARG A 131 8.34 -1.79 -22.82
C ARG A 131 8.38 -3.21 -22.27
N THR A 132 9.59 -3.69 -21.89
CA THR A 132 9.80 -5.07 -21.42
C THR A 132 10.34 -5.17 -19.99
N LYS A 133 11.10 -4.17 -19.52
CA LYS A 133 11.71 -4.13 -18.20
C LYS A 133 10.95 -3.15 -17.30
N LEU A 134 9.90 -3.61 -16.63
CA LEU A 134 9.05 -2.78 -15.78
C LEU A 134 9.60 -2.62 -14.36
N GLY A 135 10.47 -3.54 -13.93
CA GLY A 135 10.91 -3.65 -12.54
C GLY A 135 9.84 -4.29 -11.65
N GLY A 136 9.96 -4.11 -10.35
CA GLY A 136 9.09 -4.72 -9.33
C GLY A 136 9.45 -4.20 -7.96
N ASP A 137 9.18 -5.03 -6.94
CA ASP A 137 9.55 -4.78 -5.54
C ASP A 137 9.05 -3.43 -4.99
N ILE A 138 7.77 -3.17 -5.23
CA ILE A 138 7.07 -2.01 -4.69
C ILE A 138 6.45 -2.38 -3.35
N PHE A 139 6.73 -1.55 -2.34
CA PHE A 139 6.27 -1.76 -0.97
C PHE A 139 5.70 -0.49 -0.34
N ILE A 140 4.82 -0.67 0.63
CA ILE A 140 4.50 0.32 1.66
C ILE A 140 5.29 -0.12 2.89
N HIS A 141 6.11 0.76 3.50
CA HIS A 141 7.07 0.35 4.53
C HIS A 141 7.35 1.43 5.57
N GLY A 142 8.07 1.05 6.63
CA GLY A 142 8.55 1.96 7.67
C GLY A 142 9.68 2.86 7.22
N LYS A 143 10.33 3.52 8.19
CA LYS A 143 11.37 4.52 7.96
C LYS A 143 10.93 5.68 7.05
N ALA A 144 11.85 6.51 6.61
CA ALA A 144 11.56 7.74 5.85
C ALA A 144 12.45 7.89 4.61
N VAL A 145 12.74 6.78 3.92
CA VAL A 145 13.52 6.74 2.68
C VAL A 145 12.78 5.98 1.60
N SER A 146 12.87 6.39 0.35
CA SER A 146 12.19 5.72 -0.78
C SER A 146 13.06 5.74 -2.04
N ILE A 147 12.95 4.65 -2.81
CA ILE A 147 13.48 4.47 -4.17
C ILE A 147 12.41 3.85 -5.10
N GLY A 148 11.16 4.30 -4.96
CA GLY A 148 10.00 3.79 -5.71
C GLY A 148 8.88 3.21 -4.84
N CYS A 149 9.03 3.26 -3.52
CA CYS A 149 8.08 2.77 -2.51
C CYS A 149 7.37 3.92 -1.77
N LEU A 150 6.45 3.60 -0.87
CA LEU A 150 5.82 4.56 0.04
C LEU A 150 6.34 4.32 1.46
N ALA A 151 7.10 5.27 1.99
CA ALA A 151 7.61 5.23 3.36
C ALA A 151 6.66 6.00 4.29
N LEU A 152 6.18 5.35 5.35
CA LEU A 152 5.21 5.91 6.30
C LEU A 152 5.81 6.22 7.67
N GLY A 153 7.03 5.72 7.96
CA GLY A 153 7.59 5.68 9.32
C GLY A 153 7.12 4.46 10.12
N ASP A 154 7.84 4.15 11.18
CA ASP A 154 7.72 2.87 11.86
C ASP A 154 6.37 2.72 12.58
N ALA A 155 5.91 3.73 13.29
CA ALA A 155 4.62 3.68 14.00
C ALA A 155 3.43 3.51 13.03
N ALA A 156 3.42 4.22 11.89
CA ALA A 156 2.35 4.15 10.91
C ALA A 156 2.33 2.80 10.19
N ILE A 157 3.50 2.24 9.83
CA ILE A 157 3.54 0.93 9.19
C ILE A 157 3.13 -0.19 10.16
N GLU A 158 3.40 -0.08 11.45
CA GLU A 158 2.95 -1.05 12.46
C GLU A 158 1.41 -1.08 12.58
N GLU A 159 0.77 0.10 12.64
CA GLU A 159 -0.70 0.19 12.59
C GLU A 159 -1.27 -0.41 11.31
N LEU A 160 -0.74 0.01 10.15
CA LEU A 160 -1.23 -0.45 8.86
C LEU A 160 -1.00 -1.95 8.64
N TYR A 161 0.17 -2.45 9.04
CA TYR A 161 0.51 -3.88 8.98
C TYR A 161 -0.45 -4.71 9.81
N THR A 162 -0.73 -4.27 11.05
CA THR A 162 -1.68 -4.92 11.96
C THR A 162 -3.10 -4.91 11.36
N LEU A 163 -3.56 -3.78 10.84
CA LEU A 163 -4.88 -3.66 10.25
C LEU A 163 -5.05 -4.53 9.00
N VAL A 164 -4.06 -4.53 8.09
CA VAL A 164 -4.07 -5.37 6.89
C VAL A 164 -4.03 -6.85 7.25
N ALA A 165 -3.28 -7.22 8.29
CA ALA A 165 -3.26 -8.60 8.79
C ALA A 165 -4.62 -9.04 9.34
N ASP A 166 -5.25 -8.20 10.16
CA ASP A 166 -6.54 -8.51 10.80
C ASP A 166 -7.70 -8.57 9.78
N VAL A 167 -7.65 -7.75 8.72
CA VAL A 167 -8.62 -7.81 7.60
C VAL A 167 -8.29 -8.94 6.62
N GLY A 168 -7.02 -9.16 6.35
CA GLY A 168 -6.48 -10.12 5.39
C GLY A 168 -6.15 -9.52 4.03
N LEU A 169 -5.03 -9.98 3.44
CA LEU A 169 -4.51 -9.50 2.16
C LEU A 169 -5.52 -9.61 1.02
N ALA A 170 -6.27 -10.72 0.94
CA ALA A 170 -7.25 -10.96 -0.11
C ALA A 170 -8.43 -9.96 -0.11
N ARG A 171 -8.67 -9.29 1.03
CA ARG A 171 -9.72 -8.29 1.23
C ARG A 171 -9.18 -6.87 1.29
N SER A 172 -7.90 -6.69 0.98
CA SER A 172 -7.19 -5.42 1.04
C SER A 172 -6.58 -5.08 -0.31
N ARG A 173 -6.74 -3.84 -0.74
CA ARG A 173 -6.18 -3.32 -1.99
C ARG A 173 -5.63 -1.91 -1.81
N VAL A 174 -4.82 -1.44 -2.77
CA VAL A 174 -4.33 -0.06 -2.80
C VAL A 174 -4.57 0.59 -4.16
N LEU A 175 -5.10 1.81 -4.13
CA LEU A 175 -5.10 2.74 -5.26
C LEU A 175 -3.90 3.67 -5.07
N LEU A 176 -3.05 3.75 -6.07
CA LEU A 176 -1.97 4.74 -6.13
C LEU A 176 -2.31 5.72 -7.25
N THR A 177 -2.43 6.99 -6.92
CA THR A 177 -2.93 8.02 -7.82
C THR A 177 -2.05 9.28 -7.74
N PRO A 178 -1.90 10.05 -8.82
CA PRO A 178 -1.14 11.29 -8.76
C PRO A 178 -1.70 12.28 -7.73
N ASN A 179 -3.02 12.39 -7.63
CA ASN A 179 -3.73 13.27 -6.70
C ASN A 179 -5.20 12.82 -6.53
N ALA A 180 -5.98 13.61 -5.80
CA ALA A 180 -7.40 13.32 -5.53
C ALA A 180 -8.33 13.39 -6.77
N ALA A 181 -7.92 14.11 -7.82
CA ALA A 181 -8.66 14.27 -9.08
C ALA A 181 -7.70 14.09 -10.28
N PRO A 182 -7.26 12.84 -10.58
CA PRO A 182 -6.23 12.59 -11.57
C PRO A 182 -6.70 12.93 -12.99
N GLU A 183 -5.94 13.80 -13.67
CA GLU A 183 -6.16 14.16 -15.08
C GLU A 183 -4.91 13.84 -15.91
N PRO A 184 -5.07 13.23 -17.10
CA PRO A 184 -3.95 12.98 -17.98
C PRO A 184 -3.41 14.29 -18.54
N ALA A 185 -2.09 14.42 -18.64
CA ALA A 185 -1.48 15.56 -19.32
C ALA A 185 -1.88 15.59 -20.80
N PRO A 186 -1.96 16.77 -21.44
CA PRO A 186 -2.18 16.86 -22.88
C PRO A 186 -1.17 16.00 -23.66
N GLY A 187 -1.65 15.23 -24.62
CA GLY A 187 -0.81 14.32 -25.42
C GLY A 187 -0.43 13.01 -24.74
N SER A 188 -0.97 12.71 -23.56
CA SER A 188 -0.74 11.42 -22.91
C SER A 188 -1.17 10.25 -23.78
N PRO A 189 -0.43 9.12 -23.74
CA PRO A 189 -0.83 7.89 -24.43
C PRO A 189 -2.25 7.43 -24.04
N ALA A 190 -2.96 6.81 -24.94
CA ALA A 190 -4.35 6.36 -24.71
C ALA A 190 -4.50 5.45 -23.49
N TRP A 191 -3.49 4.64 -23.14
CA TRP A 191 -3.53 3.80 -21.95
C TRP A 191 -3.44 4.61 -20.65
N VAL A 192 -2.74 5.76 -20.64
CA VAL A 192 -2.69 6.68 -19.49
C VAL A 192 -4.06 7.35 -19.29
N VAL A 193 -4.70 7.76 -20.37
CA VAL A 193 -6.07 8.30 -20.32
C VAL A 193 -7.02 7.29 -19.68
N ARG A 194 -7.02 6.05 -20.16
CA ARG A 194 -7.85 4.96 -19.59
C ARG A 194 -7.50 4.65 -18.12
N LEU A 195 -6.22 4.68 -17.76
CA LEU A 195 -5.77 4.49 -16.38
C LEU A 195 -6.40 5.56 -15.47
N TYR A 196 -6.32 6.83 -15.85
CA TYR A 196 -6.81 7.91 -15.00
C TYR A 196 -8.34 7.96 -14.96
N GLU A 197 -9.03 7.62 -16.04
CA GLU A 197 -10.49 7.42 -16.01
C GLU A 197 -10.89 6.32 -15.02
N ARG A 198 -10.14 5.20 -14.99
CA ARG A 198 -10.36 4.14 -14.02
C ARG A 198 -10.07 4.62 -12.60
N LEU A 199 -8.96 5.28 -12.36
CA LEU A 199 -8.63 5.82 -11.03
C LEU A 199 -9.70 6.79 -10.51
N ARG A 200 -10.24 7.67 -11.37
CA ARG A 200 -11.36 8.54 -11.00
C ARG A 200 -12.61 7.76 -10.61
N ARG A 201 -12.95 6.69 -11.33
CA ARG A 201 -14.10 5.83 -10.95
C ARG A 201 -13.88 5.16 -9.60
N GLU A 202 -12.71 4.56 -9.39
CA GLU A 202 -12.35 3.91 -8.12
C GLU A 202 -12.34 4.89 -6.94
N LEU A 203 -11.82 6.10 -7.16
CA LEU A 203 -11.84 7.16 -6.13
C LEU A 203 -13.27 7.59 -5.77
N ARG A 204 -14.16 7.77 -6.77
CA ARG A 204 -15.56 8.08 -6.50
C ARG A 204 -16.28 6.95 -5.76
N ASP A 205 -15.99 5.69 -6.09
CA ASP A 205 -16.55 4.53 -5.38
C ASP A 205 -16.16 4.54 -3.89
N VAL A 206 -14.89 4.84 -3.60
CA VAL A 206 -14.36 4.80 -2.23
C VAL A 206 -14.66 6.07 -1.45
N ARG A 207 -14.48 7.25 -2.03
CA ARG A 207 -14.58 8.54 -1.34
C ARG A 207 -15.98 9.16 -1.42
N GLY A 208 -16.85 8.61 -2.24
CA GLY A 208 -18.14 9.22 -2.60
C GLY A 208 -17.98 10.27 -3.71
N ALA A 209 -19.08 10.81 -4.19
CA ALA A 209 -19.04 11.98 -5.08
C ALA A 209 -18.46 13.16 -4.28
N LEU A 210 -17.37 13.74 -4.77
CA LEU A 210 -16.81 15.01 -4.30
C LEU A 210 -17.71 16.15 -4.75
#